data_6435e012c73c4f28881b242c450c7180
#
_entry.id   6435e012c73c4f28881b242c450c7180
#
_cell.length_a   1.000
_cell.length_b   1.000
_cell.length_c   1.000
_cell.angle_alpha   90.00
_cell.angle_beta   90.00
_cell.angle_gamma   90.00
#
_symmetry.space_group_name_H-M   'P 1'
#
loop_
_entity.id
_entity.type
_entity.pdbx_description
1 polymer ?
#
loop_
_entity_poly.entity_id
_entity_poly.type
_entity_poly.pdbx_seq_one_letter_code
_entity_poly.pdbx_strand_id
1 'polypeptide(L)'
;MMWFKNLMSYRLTKSLDWDLNELQRQLSDCEFHPCGSQDQSKFGWTNPLKGSELLYFSVSKHILLVAKKEEKMLPANVVKRELDERIESLEQKENRKLKKTEKQTLKDDVVMNLLPRAFTKNQQTAVWIDTENNLVHVDSASSKRAEDALALLRKSLGSLPVVPLAFANEPSTILTDWIVQEKIPHWLVALEEAELRGSQEDSMIRCKKQPLENEEILALLQDGKKVVSKLALEWEDTLTFVFNEDCTLKRLKFADAVREKNADILKEDYAQRFDADFVLMTGILSKLTENLLDEFGGEKVRLG
;
A
#
# COMPACT_ATOMS: atom_id res chain seq x y z
N MET A 1 16.31 -4.32 6.42
CA MET A 1 14.88 -4.47 6.70
C MET A 1 14.04 -3.65 5.75
N MET A 2 12.79 -4.03 5.54
CA MET A 2 11.81 -3.26 4.76
C MET A 2 11.00 -2.35 5.70
N TRP A 3 11.38 -1.08 5.80
CA TRP A 3 10.60 -0.06 6.49
C TRP A 3 9.37 0.28 5.66
N PHE A 4 8.20 0.35 6.29
CA PHE A 4 6.97 0.72 5.60
C PHE A 4 7.07 2.12 5.02
N LYS A 5 6.60 2.27 3.78
CA LYS A 5 6.53 3.55 3.06
C LYS A 5 5.12 4.11 3.02
N ASN A 6 4.14 3.27 3.30
CA ASN A 6 2.73 3.65 3.36
C ASN A 6 2.05 2.78 4.41
N LEU A 7 0.91 3.23 4.93
CA LEU A 7 0.12 2.49 5.89
C LEU A 7 -1.35 2.58 5.50
N MET A 8 -1.89 1.49 4.99
CA MET A 8 -3.32 1.28 4.83
C MET A 8 -3.77 0.33 5.94
N SER A 9 -4.59 0.82 6.84
CA SER A 9 -4.99 0.09 8.03
C SER A 9 -6.41 -0.47 7.89
N TYR A 10 -6.59 -1.69 8.36
CA TYR A 10 -7.86 -2.41 8.34
C TYR A 10 -8.15 -2.97 9.71
N ARG A 11 -9.40 -2.86 10.15
CA ARG A 11 -9.90 -3.44 11.41
C ARG A 11 -10.37 -4.88 11.18
N LEU A 12 -9.88 -5.83 11.98
CA LEU A 12 -10.50 -7.14 12.10
C LEU A 12 -11.82 -7.01 12.86
N THR A 13 -12.93 -7.35 12.23
CA THR A 13 -14.27 -7.26 12.83
C THR A 13 -14.58 -8.43 13.76
N LYS A 14 -13.74 -9.47 13.73
CA LYS A 14 -13.74 -10.61 14.64
C LYS A 14 -12.31 -10.95 15.00
N SER A 15 -12.06 -11.29 16.25
CA SER A 15 -10.77 -11.83 16.68
C SER A 15 -10.50 -13.14 15.95
N LEU A 16 -9.29 -13.30 15.45
CA LEU A 16 -8.80 -14.53 14.85
C LEU A 16 -7.78 -15.17 15.78
N ASP A 17 -7.74 -16.50 15.78
CA ASP A 17 -6.66 -17.22 16.44
C ASP A 17 -5.46 -17.30 15.47
N TRP A 18 -4.31 -16.87 15.95
CA TRP A 18 -3.07 -16.78 15.20
C TRP A 18 -2.09 -17.88 15.65
N ASP A 19 -2.50 -19.18 15.51
CA ASP A 19 -1.56 -20.28 15.65
C ASP A 19 -0.54 -20.23 14.50
N LEU A 20 0.74 -20.01 14.84
CA LEU A 20 1.79 -19.80 13.86
C LEU A 20 2.11 -21.05 13.02
N ASN A 21 1.91 -22.24 13.54
CA ASN A 21 2.12 -23.50 12.81
C ASN A 21 1.03 -23.68 11.77
N GLU A 22 -0.21 -23.43 12.16
CA GLU A 22 -1.35 -23.48 11.24
C GLU A 22 -1.24 -22.36 10.18
N LEU A 23 -0.84 -21.16 10.59
CA LEU A 23 -0.58 -20.07 9.67
C LEU A 23 0.47 -20.44 8.60
N GLN A 24 1.61 -21.03 9.01
CA GLN A 24 2.63 -21.47 8.04
C GLN A 24 2.05 -22.48 7.04
N ARG A 25 1.29 -23.46 7.51
CA ARG A 25 0.64 -24.46 6.66
C ARG A 25 -0.30 -23.79 5.64
N GLN A 26 -1.15 -22.89 6.10
CA GLN A 26 -2.11 -22.15 5.27
C GLN A 26 -1.43 -21.22 4.25
N LEU A 27 -0.32 -20.58 4.62
CA LEU A 27 0.44 -19.73 3.71
C LEU A 27 1.14 -20.56 2.63
N SER A 28 1.62 -21.77 2.96
CA SER A 28 2.32 -22.66 2.03
C SER A 28 1.45 -23.08 0.84
N ASP A 29 0.14 -23.20 1.01
CA ASP A 29 -0.80 -23.46 -0.08
C ASP A 29 -0.87 -22.33 -1.12
N CYS A 30 -0.37 -21.14 -0.76
CA CYS A 30 -0.32 -19.95 -1.60
C CYS A 30 1.10 -19.38 -1.72
N GLU A 31 2.13 -20.24 -1.58
CA GLU A 31 3.52 -19.81 -1.74
C GLU A 31 3.78 -19.29 -3.15
N PHE A 32 4.66 -18.30 -3.23
CA PHE A 32 5.05 -17.69 -4.50
C PHE A 32 5.96 -18.65 -5.30
N HIS A 33 5.58 -18.86 -6.55
CA HIS A 33 6.42 -19.51 -7.56
C HIS A 33 6.67 -18.56 -8.73
N PRO A 34 7.90 -18.51 -9.29
CA PRO A 34 8.23 -17.68 -10.44
C PRO A 34 7.34 -17.98 -11.65
N CYS A 35 7.18 -16.99 -12.54
CA CYS A 35 6.46 -17.16 -13.78
C CYS A 35 7.17 -18.19 -14.68
N GLY A 36 6.43 -19.19 -15.14
CA GLY A 36 6.84 -20.02 -16.26
C GLY A 36 6.83 -19.27 -17.60
N SER A 37 7.17 -19.96 -18.68
CA SER A 37 7.28 -19.36 -20.02
C SER A 37 5.96 -18.74 -20.50
N GLN A 38 4.83 -19.35 -20.20
CA GLN A 38 3.49 -18.95 -20.64
C GLN A 38 2.67 -18.19 -19.58
N ASP A 39 3.19 -18.04 -18.37
CA ASP A 39 2.50 -17.28 -17.34
C ASP A 39 2.57 -15.77 -17.62
N GLN A 40 1.46 -15.07 -17.50
CA GLN A 40 1.43 -13.60 -17.53
C GLN A 40 1.85 -13.01 -16.18
N SER A 41 1.40 -13.62 -15.10
CA SER A 41 1.77 -13.21 -13.73
C SER A 41 1.63 -14.36 -12.75
N LYS A 42 2.39 -14.29 -11.65
CA LYS A 42 2.27 -15.14 -10.47
C LYS A 42 2.21 -14.27 -9.23
N PHE A 43 1.43 -14.70 -8.25
CA PHE A 43 1.23 -13.98 -6.99
C PHE A 43 1.13 -14.98 -5.85
N GLY A 44 1.88 -14.77 -4.79
CA GLY A 44 1.93 -15.66 -3.63
C GLY A 44 2.78 -15.10 -2.50
N TRP A 45 2.87 -15.84 -1.40
CA TRP A 45 3.66 -15.48 -0.22
C TRP A 45 5.13 -15.80 -0.42
N THR A 46 5.99 -14.97 0.13
CA THR A 46 7.45 -15.19 0.14
C THR A 46 8.01 -14.88 1.53
N ASN A 47 9.19 -15.42 1.82
CA ASN A 47 9.83 -15.26 3.11
C ASN A 47 10.13 -13.79 3.43
N PRO A 48 9.64 -13.24 4.55
CA PRO A 48 9.96 -11.87 4.97
C PRO A 48 11.43 -11.69 5.34
N LEU A 49 12.00 -12.70 5.97
CA LEU A 49 13.39 -12.72 6.43
C LEU A 49 14.24 -13.55 5.46
N LYS A 50 15.27 -12.93 4.90
CA LYS A 50 16.21 -13.62 4.00
C LYS A 50 16.92 -14.76 4.74
N GLY A 51 16.88 -15.96 4.14
CA GLY A 51 17.50 -17.17 4.72
C GLY A 51 16.59 -17.94 5.68
N SER A 52 15.36 -17.45 5.93
CA SER A 52 14.33 -18.20 6.64
C SER A 52 13.52 -19.04 5.65
N GLU A 53 13.02 -20.21 6.09
CA GLU A 53 12.06 -21.02 5.34
C GLU A 53 10.61 -20.65 5.66
N LEU A 54 10.39 -19.80 6.69
CA LEU A 54 9.07 -19.40 7.11
C LEU A 54 8.49 -18.31 6.20
N LEU A 55 7.23 -18.44 5.84
CA LEU A 55 6.47 -17.46 5.05
C LEU A 55 5.94 -16.29 5.90
N TYR A 56 6.24 -16.30 7.18
CA TYR A 56 5.98 -15.22 8.11
C TYR A 56 7.24 -14.88 8.93
N PHE A 57 7.22 -13.71 9.52
CA PHE A 57 8.12 -13.32 10.60
C PHE A 57 7.27 -12.83 11.77
N SER A 58 7.52 -13.28 12.98
CA SER A 58 6.73 -12.82 14.11
C SER A 58 7.62 -12.48 15.30
N VAL A 59 7.25 -11.42 15.98
CA VAL A 59 7.83 -11.01 17.26
C VAL A 59 6.73 -10.43 18.13
N SER A 60 6.65 -10.90 19.38
CA SER A 60 5.60 -10.52 20.34
C SER A 60 4.19 -10.73 19.76
N LYS A 61 3.43 -9.67 19.59
CA LYS A 61 2.06 -9.67 19.05
C LYS A 61 1.96 -9.21 17.58
N HIS A 62 3.10 -9.13 16.90
CA HIS A 62 3.18 -8.65 15.53
C HIS A 62 3.63 -9.77 14.58
N ILE A 63 2.91 -9.92 13.48
CA ILE A 63 3.20 -10.88 12.42
C ILE A 63 3.40 -10.12 11.11
N LEU A 64 4.50 -10.37 10.43
CA LEU A 64 4.82 -9.80 9.12
C LEU A 64 4.71 -10.87 8.05
N LEU A 65 3.98 -10.58 7.01
CA LEU A 65 3.86 -11.36 5.79
C LEU A 65 4.33 -10.53 4.60
N VAL A 66 4.86 -11.18 3.57
CA VAL A 66 5.24 -10.49 2.33
C VAL A 66 4.62 -11.21 1.14
N ALA A 67 3.69 -10.55 0.48
CA ALA A 67 3.16 -11.00 -0.80
C ALA A 67 4.08 -10.54 -1.94
N LYS A 68 4.43 -11.45 -2.85
CA LYS A 68 5.25 -11.18 -4.02
C LYS A 68 4.45 -11.43 -5.28
N LYS A 69 4.44 -10.43 -6.17
CA LYS A 69 3.89 -10.53 -7.52
C LYS A 69 5.01 -10.45 -8.54
N GLU A 70 5.05 -11.39 -9.45
CA GLU A 70 5.85 -11.32 -10.66
C GLU A 70 4.92 -11.19 -11.85
N GLU A 71 5.24 -10.27 -12.75
CA GLU A 71 4.41 -9.94 -13.91
C GLU A 71 5.30 -9.77 -15.15
N LYS A 72 4.92 -10.42 -16.24
CA LYS A 72 5.59 -10.28 -17.54
C LYS A 72 5.28 -8.92 -18.15
N MET A 73 6.33 -8.20 -18.54
CA MET A 73 6.20 -6.89 -19.16
C MET A 73 6.05 -7.04 -20.67
N LEU A 74 4.81 -6.86 -21.15
CA LEU A 74 4.47 -6.80 -22.56
C LEU A 74 3.93 -5.40 -22.90
N PRO A 75 4.80 -4.46 -23.33
CA PRO A 75 4.37 -3.13 -23.73
C PRO A 75 3.34 -3.19 -24.85
N ALA A 76 2.23 -2.46 -24.71
CA ALA A 76 1.12 -2.50 -25.66
C ALA A 76 1.53 -2.12 -27.10
N ASN A 77 2.50 -1.22 -27.26
CA ASN A 77 3.04 -0.84 -28.56
C ASN A 77 3.83 -1.97 -29.25
N VAL A 78 4.53 -2.81 -28.47
CA VAL A 78 5.26 -3.97 -29.02
C VAL A 78 4.26 -5.02 -29.50
N VAL A 79 3.26 -5.35 -28.67
CA VAL A 79 2.19 -6.28 -29.05
C VAL A 79 1.43 -5.77 -30.28
N LYS A 80 1.11 -4.47 -30.32
CA LYS A 80 0.40 -3.87 -31.45
C LYS A 80 1.19 -3.97 -32.72
N ARG A 81 2.48 -3.60 -32.72
CA ARG A 81 3.33 -3.66 -33.93
C ARG A 81 3.39 -5.09 -34.48
N GLU A 82 3.70 -6.06 -33.65
CA GLU A 82 3.77 -7.47 -34.07
C GLU A 82 2.42 -7.98 -34.57
N LEU A 83 1.32 -7.53 -33.98
CA LEU A 83 -0.03 -7.86 -34.42
C LEU A 83 -0.33 -7.26 -35.79
N ASP A 84 -0.02 -5.99 -36.01
CA ASP A 84 -0.26 -5.27 -37.28
C ASP A 84 0.53 -5.93 -38.43
N GLU A 85 1.80 -6.28 -38.21
CA GLU A 85 2.64 -7.02 -39.17
C GLU A 85 2.04 -8.38 -39.53
N ARG A 86 1.50 -9.13 -38.55
CA ARG A 86 0.87 -10.44 -38.83
C ARG A 86 -0.48 -10.30 -39.53
N ILE A 87 -1.28 -9.29 -39.16
CA ILE A 87 -2.54 -9.00 -39.85
C ILE A 87 -2.27 -8.71 -41.32
N GLU A 88 -1.31 -7.82 -41.61
CA GLU A 88 -0.96 -7.42 -42.98
C GLU A 88 -0.51 -8.62 -43.80
N SER A 89 0.35 -9.46 -43.25
CA SER A 89 0.83 -10.67 -43.89
C SER A 89 -0.29 -11.66 -44.21
N LEU A 90 -1.23 -11.87 -43.30
CA LEU A 90 -2.36 -12.79 -43.50
C LEU A 90 -3.39 -12.22 -44.47
N GLU A 91 -3.73 -10.93 -44.37
CA GLU A 91 -4.65 -10.27 -45.32
C GLU A 91 -4.13 -10.30 -46.74
N GLN A 92 -2.80 -10.15 -46.94
CA GLN A 92 -2.15 -10.31 -48.25
C GLN A 92 -2.20 -11.75 -48.77
N LYS A 93 -1.90 -12.74 -47.91
CA LYS A 93 -1.94 -14.17 -48.27
C LYS A 93 -3.32 -14.64 -48.68
N GLU A 94 -4.34 -14.23 -47.92
CA GLU A 94 -5.72 -14.67 -48.11
C GLU A 94 -6.51 -13.79 -49.06
N ASN A 95 -5.92 -12.67 -49.48
CA ASN A 95 -6.52 -11.66 -50.36
C ASN A 95 -7.90 -11.18 -49.88
N ARG A 96 -8.06 -11.06 -48.52
CA ARG A 96 -9.27 -10.59 -47.87
C ARG A 96 -8.94 -9.87 -46.53
N LYS A 97 -9.87 -9.05 -46.06
CA LYS A 97 -9.76 -8.46 -44.74
C LYS A 97 -10.13 -9.46 -43.62
N LEU A 98 -9.35 -9.48 -42.54
CA LEU A 98 -9.62 -10.32 -41.38
C LEU A 98 -10.80 -9.78 -40.56
N LYS A 99 -11.65 -10.69 -40.06
CA LYS A 99 -12.74 -10.38 -39.15
C LYS A 99 -12.22 -10.02 -37.78
N LYS A 100 -13.06 -9.34 -36.95
CA LYS A 100 -12.70 -8.93 -35.60
C LYS A 100 -12.29 -10.11 -34.71
N THR A 101 -12.96 -11.23 -34.83
CA THR A 101 -12.66 -12.46 -34.08
C THR A 101 -11.29 -13.04 -34.47
N GLU A 102 -10.97 -13.08 -35.76
CA GLU A 102 -9.67 -13.54 -36.26
C GLU A 102 -8.52 -12.64 -35.77
N LYS A 103 -8.74 -11.31 -35.76
CA LYS A 103 -7.77 -10.37 -35.22
C LYS A 103 -7.57 -10.55 -33.71
N GLN A 104 -8.63 -10.91 -32.95
CA GLN A 104 -8.50 -11.19 -31.52
C GLN A 104 -7.67 -12.48 -31.29
N THR A 105 -7.98 -13.57 -32.00
CA THR A 105 -7.21 -14.82 -31.91
C THR A 105 -5.74 -14.58 -32.24
N LEU A 106 -5.47 -13.82 -33.32
CA LEU A 106 -4.12 -13.48 -33.72
C LEU A 106 -3.37 -12.65 -32.66
N LYS A 107 -4.09 -11.76 -31.97
CA LYS A 107 -3.54 -11.02 -30.84
C LYS A 107 -3.15 -11.92 -29.67
N ASP A 108 -3.99 -12.90 -29.36
CA ASP A 108 -3.74 -13.87 -28.29
C ASP A 108 -2.51 -14.73 -28.64
N ASP A 109 -2.38 -15.16 -29.92
CA ASP A 109 -1.20 -15.87 -30.42
C ASP A 109 0.07 -15.02 -30.34
N VAL A 110 0.00 -13.72 -30.69
CA VAL A 110 1.12 -12.79 -30.57
C VAL A 110 1.56 -12.68 -29.11
N VAL A 111 0.62 -12.49 -28.18
CA VAL A 111 0.90 -12.43 -26.74
C VAL A 111 1.58 -13.72 -26.28
N MET A 112 1.05 -14.88 -26.62
CA MET A 112 1.62 -16.18 -26.26
C MET A 112 3.05 -16.37 -26.79
N ASN A 113 3.34 -15.89 -28.00
CA ASN A 113 4.68 -15.96 -28.59
C ASN A 113 5.69 -14.99 -27.97
N LEU A 114 5.21 -13.84 -27.45
CA LEU A 114 6.06 -12.84 -26.80
C LEU A 114 6.33 -13.14 -25.32
N LEU A 115 5.39 -13.81 -24.63
CA LEU A 115 5.51 -14.13 -23.19
C LEU A 115 6.82 -14.79 -22.78
N PRO A 116 7.35 -15.82 -23.49
CA PRO A 116 8.61 -16.46 -23.12
C PRO A 116 9.83 -15.54 -23.14
N ARG A 117 9.76 -14.47 -23.94
CA ARG A 117 10.85 -13.49 -24.14
C ARG A 117 10.67 -12.22 -23.32
N ALA A 118 9.52 -12.06 -22.65
CA ALA A 118 9.21 -10.87 -21.89
C ALA A 118 10.03 -10.81 -20.58
N PHE A 119 10.54 -9.62 -20.28
CA PHE A 119 11.13 -9.36 -18.97
C PHE A 119 10.07 -9.43 -17.89
N THR A 120 10.48 -9.78 -16.67
CA THR A 120 9.60 -9.81 -15.51
C THR A 120 9.81 -8.58 -14.63
N LYS A 121 8.72 -8.07 -14.06
CA LYS A 121 8.71 -7.08 -12.99
C LYS A 121 8.28 -7.74 -11.71
N ASN A 122 9.09 -7.60 -10.67
CA ASN A 122 8.77 -8.08 -9.34
C ASN A 122 8.26 -6.94 -8.46
N GLN A 123 7.23 -7.21 -7.68
CA GLN A 123 6.66 -6.30 -6.72
C GLN A 123 6.38 -7.04 -5.42
N GLN A 124 6.76 -6.44 -4.30
CA GLN A 124 6.46 -6.96 -2.97
C GLN A 124 5.49 -6.03 -2.25
N THR A 125 4.61 -6.61 -1.46
CA THR A 125 3.65 -5.89 -0.60
C THR A 125 3.74 -6.53 0.79
N ALA A 126 4.16 -5.75 1.77
CA ALA A 126 4.21 -6.20 3.14
C ALA A 126 2.82 -6.06 3.79
N VAL A 127 2.46 -7.04 4.57
CA VAL A 127 1.26 -7.07 5.41
C VAL A 127 1.71 -7.30 6.84
N TRP A 128 1.40 -6.37 7.73
CA TRP A 128 1.67 -6.48 9.15
C TRP A 128 0.35 -6.68 9.89
N ILE A 129 0.27 -7.74 10.67
CA ILE A 129 -0.86 -8.07 11.51
C ILE A 129 -0.48 -7.71 12.95
N ASP A 130 -1.21 -6.78 13.53
CA ASP A 130 -1.15 -6.42 14.95
C ASP A 130 -2.27 -7.19 15.67
N THR A 131 -1.88 -8.29 16.30
CA THR A 131 -2.83 -9.20 16.95
C THR A 131 -3.34 -8.65 18.29
N GLU A 132 -2.63 -7.69 18.89
CA GLU A 132 -3.05 -7.03 20.12
C GLU A 132 -4.19 -6.05 19.87
N ASN A 133 -4.03 -5.20 18.85
CA ASN A 133 -5.01 -4.19 18.50
C ASN A 133 -6.04 -4.67 17.46
N ASN A 134 -5.96 -5.92 16.99
CA ASN A 134 -6.82 -6.47 15.94
C ASN A 134 -6.80 -5.60 14.65
N LEU A 135 -5.62 -5.18 14.23
CA LEU A 135 -5.40 -4.40 13.02
C LEU A 135 -4.56 -5.19 12.00
N VAL A 136 -4.86 -4.96 10.74
CA VAL A 136 -4.04 -5.42 9.62
C VAL A 136 -3.59 -4.20 8.85
N HIS A 137 -2.28 -4.03 8.74
CA HIS A 137 -1.66 -2.91 8.03
C HIS A 137 -0.99 -3.40 6.76
N VAL A 138 -1.19 -2.67 5.67
CA VAL A 138 -0.62 -3.00 4.36
C VAL A 138 0.26 -1.86 3.88
N ASP A 139 1.53 -2.17 3.55
CA ASP A 139 2.44 -1.20 2.93
C ASP A 139 2.12 -1.04 1.44
N SER A 140 1.16 -0.20 1.16
CA SER A 140 0.73 0.11 -0.19
C SER A 140 0.23 1.55 -0.32
N ALA A 141 0.62 2.23 -1.41
CA ALA A 141 0.01 3.52 -1.80
C ALA A 141 -1.25 3.32 -2.67
N SER A 142 -1.53 2.10 -3.12
CA SER A 142 -2.65 1.75 -4.00
C SER A 142 -3.63 0.83 -3.28
N SER A 143 -4.90 1.23 -3.21
CA SER A 143 -5.99 0.43 -2.63
C SER A 143 -6.11 -0.92 -3.32
N LYS A 144 -6.04 -0.96 -4.66
CA LYS A 144 -6.08 -2.22 -5.42
C LYS A 144 -5.00 -3.21 -4.98
N ARG A 145 -3.76 -2.73 -4.79
CA ARG A 145 -2.66 -3.60 -4.35
C ARG A 145 -2.83 -4.07 -2.91
N ALA A 146 -3.37 -3.23 -2.04
CA ALA A 146 -3.69 -3.63 -0.68
C ALA A 146 -4.80 -4.68 -0.67
N GLU A 147 -5.84 -4.49 -1.47
CA GLU A 147 -6.95 -5.45 -1.63
C GLU A 147 -6.47 -6.78 -2.22
N ASP A 148 -5.57 -6.76 -3.20
CA ASP A 148 -4.96 -7.98 -3.76
C ASP A 148 -4.22 -8.78 -2.66
N ALA A 149 -3.43 -8.10 -1.81
CA ALA A 149 -2.72 -8.75 -0.70
C ALA A 149 -3.68 -9.30 0.37
N LEU A 150 -4.74 -8.56 0.72
CA LEU A 150 -5.78 -9.03 1.64
C LEU A 150 -6.61 -10.18 1.05
N ALA A 151 -6.86 -10.16 -0.25
CA ALA A 151 -7.53 -11.26 -0.94
C ALA A 151 -6.68 -12.55 -0.92
N LEU A 152 -5.35 -12.42 -1.09
CA LEU A 152 -4.42 -13.53 -0.94
C LEU A 152 -4.45 -14.08 0.50
N LEU A 153 -4.42 -13.18 1.51
CA LEU A 153 -4.51 -13.60 2.92
C LEU A 153 -5.84 -14.28 3.23
N ARG A 154 -6.96 -13.72 2.74
CA ARG A 154 -8.28 -14.35 2.88
C ARG A 154 -8.33 -15.73 2.25
N LYS A 155 -7.74 -15.89 1.07
CA LYS A 155 -7.65 -17.20 0.38
C LYS A 155 -6.86 -18.20 1.20
N SER A 156 -5.74 -17.79 1.81
CA SER A 156 -4.90 -18.67 2.63
C SER A 156 -5.61 -19.11 3.91
N LEU A 157 -6.25 -18.16 4.62
CA LEU A 157 -6.93 -18.41 5.90
C LEU A 157 -8.34 -18.99 5.75
N GLY A 158 -8.90 -19.03 4.53
CA GLY A 158 -10.30 -19.36 4.27
C GLY A 158 -11.28 -18.22 4.62
N SER A 159 -10.96 -17.37 5.58
CA SER A 159 -11.76 -16.20 5.96
C SER A 159 -10.87 -15.09 6.51
N LEU A 160 -11.18 -13.85 6.17
CA LEU A 160 -10.52 -12.66 6.73
C LEU A 160 -11.56 -11.53 6.85
N PRO A 161 -12.20 -11.39 8.02
CA PRO A 161 -13.23 -10.39 8.26
C PRO A 161 -12.60 -9.04 8.56
N VAL A 162 -12.15 -8.31 7.55
CA VAL A 162 -11.54 -6.99 7.67
C VAL A 162 -12.36 -5.91 6.97
N VAL A 163 -12.29 -4.70 7.52
CA VAL A 163 -12.85 -3.47 6.96
C VAL A 163 -11.81 -2.37 7.03
N PRO A 164 -11.76 -1.41 6.09
CA PRO A 164 -10.85 -0.28 6.20
C PRO A 164 -11.04 0.45 7.54
N LEU A 165 -9.94 0.80 8.21
CA LEU A 165 -10.00 1.62 9.42
C LEU A 165 -10.57 3.00 9.04
N ALA A 166 -11.55 3.46 9.79
CA ALA A 166 -12.13 4.77 9.61
C ALA A 166 -12.29 5.46 10.97
N PHE A 167 -12.06 6.76 11.01
CA PHE A 167 -12.17 7.56 12.21
C PHE A 167 -13.61 8.04 12.43
N ALA A 168 -13.97 8.32 13.69
CA ALA A 168 -15.30 8.78 14.05
C ALA A 168 -15.59 10.16 13.46
N ASN A 169 -14.63 11.08 13.56
CA ASN A 169 -14.72 12.41 12.96
C ASN A 169 -14.16 12.38 11.54
N GLU A 170 -14.78 13.17 10.66
CA GLU A 170 -14.37 13.29 9.25
C GLU A 170 -12.98 13.90 9.12
N PRO A 171 -11.99 13.19 8.56
CA PRO A 171 -10.62 13.67 8.49
C PRO A 171 -10.47 14.99 7.76
N SER A 172 -11.18 15.22 6.65
CA SER A 172 -11.08 16.48 5.91
C SER A 172 -11.51 17.69 6.73
N THR A 173 -12.48 17.52 7.63
CA THR A 173 -12.92 18.58 8.55
C THR A 173 -11.84 18.90 9.57
N ILE A 174 -11.31 17.88 10.25
CA ILE A 174 -10.26 18.06 11.27
C ILE A 174 -8.99 18.67 10.66
N LEU A 175 -8.53 18.15 9.50
CA LEU A 175 -7.35 18.70 8.81
C LEU A 175 -7.56 20.16 8.40
N THR A 176 -8.78 20.54 8.01
CA THR A 176 -9.12 21.92 7.66
C THR A 176 -9.07 22.82 8.90
N ASP A 177 -9.65 22.35 10.01
CA ASP A 177 -9.64 23.08 11.28
C ASP A 177 -8.21 23.26 11.81
N TRP A 178 -7.33 22.29 11.63
CA TRP A 178 -5.92 22.42 12.03
C TRP A 178 -5.24 23.59 11.33
N ILE A 179 -5.53 23.82 10.06
CA ILE A 179 -4.92 24.95 9.30
C ILE A 179 -5.64 26.25 9.59
N VAL A 180 -6.99 26.28 9.54
CA VAL A 180 -7.77 27.52 9.66
C VAL A 180 -7.79 28.07 11.09
N GLN A 181 -7.83 27.19 12.08
CA GLN A 181 -7.98 27.53 13.50
C GLN A 181 -6.68 27.36 14.29
N GLU A 182 -5.59 26.99 13.63
CA GLU A 182 -4.29 26.69 14.28
C GLU A 182 -4.41 25.65 15.42
N LYS A 183 -5.32 24.66 15.24
CA LYS A 183 -5.62 23.64 16.25
C LYS A 183 -4.85 22.34 16.07
N ILE A 184 -3.73 22.37 15.37
CA ILE A 184 -2.89 21.20 15.19
C ILE A 184 -2.39 20.72 16.58
N PRO A 185 -2.45 19.42 16.88
CA PRO A 185 -1.94 18.90 18.15
C PRO A 185 -0.46 19.20 18.32
N HIS A 186 -0.03 19.48 19.56
CA HIS A 186 1.37 19.85 19.86
C HIS A 186 2.40 18.78 19.49
N TRP A 187 1.99 17.55 19.29
CA TRP A 187 2.83 16.41 18.85
C TRP A 187 2.91 16.27 17.34
N LEU A 188 2.22 17.14 16.57
CA LEU A 188 2.30 17.19 15.10
C LEU A 188 2.75 18.57 14.62
N VAL A 189 3.46 18.58 13.52
CA VAL A 189 3.80 19.81 12.78
C VAL A 189 3.28 19.69 11.36
N ALA A 190 2.51 20.68 10.89
CA ALA A 190 2.12 20.77 9.49
C ALA A 190 3.32 21.17 8.64
N LEU A 191 3.56 20.42 7.56
CA LEU A 191 4.60 20.73 6.58
C LEU A 191 4.00 21.52 5.41
N GLU A 192 4.87 22.09 4.59
CA GLU A 192 4.53 22.96 3.44
C GLU A 192 3.97 22.19 2.23
N GLU A 193 3.11 21.17 2.47
CA GLU A 193 2.44 20.41 1.41
C GLU A 193 1.04 19.99 1.83
N ALA A 194 0.03 20.42 1.04
CA ALA A 194 -1.36 20.05 1.20
C ALA A 194 -2.06 19.87 -0.15
N GLU A 195 -3.15 19.09 -0.15
CA GLU A 195 -4.10 19.01 -1.25
C GLU A 195 -5.46 19.48 -0.75
N LEU A 196 -6.02 20.48 -1.44
CA LEU A 196 -7.32 21.05 -1.14
C LEU A 196 -8.33 20.55 -2.19
N ARG A 197 -9.40 19.95 -1.74
CA ARG A 197 -10.49 19.44 -2.59
C ARG A 197 -11.70 20.39 -2.52
N GLY A 198 -12.40 20.56 -3.64
CA GLY A 198 -13.70 21.24 -3.65
C GLY A 198 -14.72 20.52 -2.77
N SER A 199 -15.46 21.26 -1.97
CA SER A 199 -16.52 20.70 -1.13
C SER A 199 -17.76 20.33 -1.95
N GLN A 200 -18.04 21.03 -3.05
CA GLN A 200 -19.20 20.82 -3.92
C GLN A 200 -18.83 20.55 -5.38
N GLU A 201 -17.61 20.85 -5.78
CA GLU A 201 -17.12 20.69 -7.15
C GLU A 201 -15.94 19.75 -7.19
N ASP A 202 -15.79 19.00 -8.28
CA ASP A 202 -14.61 18.16 -8.52
C ASP A 202 -13.42 19.03 -8.96
N SER A 203 -12.95 19.86 -8.03
CA SER A 203 -11.83 20.77 -8.24
C SER A 203 -10.75 20.55 -7.17
N MET A 204 -9.47 20.64 -7.55
CA MET A 204 -8.34 20.31 -6.69
C MET A 204 -7.23 21.38 -6.81
N ILE A 205 -6.67 21.74 -5.67
CA ILE A 205 -5.49 22.61 -5.58
C ILE A 205 -4.41 21.84 -4.82
N ARG A 206 -3.19 21.88 -5.32
CA ARG A 206 -2.02 21.28 -4.67
C ARG A 206 -1.05 22.38 -4.25
N CYS A 207 -0.88 22.52 -2.96
CA CYS A 207 0.10 23.40 -2.34
C CYS A 207 1.40 22.65 -2.12
N LYS A 208 2.53 23.23 -2.52
CA LYS A 208 3.85 22.63 -2.30
C LYS A 208 4.89 23.70 -2.05
N LYS A 209 5.74 23.48 -1.06
CA LYS A 209 6.85 24.35 -0.69
C LYS A 209 6.39 25.79 -0.42
N GLN A 210 5.27 25.93 0.25
CA GLN A 210 4.76 27.23 0.69
C GLN A 210 4.03 27.08 2.02
N PRO A 211 4.11 28.06 2.92
CA PRO A 211 3.40 28.05 4.19
C PRO A 211 1.89 27.94 3.96
N LEU A 212 1.22 27.03 4.69
CA LEU A 212 -0.22 26.83 4.57
C LEU A 212 -1.05 27.91 5.26
N GLU A 213 -0.40 28.76 6.05
CA GLU A 213 -0.97 29.92 6.77
C GLU A 213 -1.08 31.17 5.89
N ASN A 214 -0.69 31.10 4.61
CA ASN A 214 -0.82 32.19 3.67
C ASN A 214 -2.30 32.61 3.48
N GLU A 215 -2.55 33.91 3.44
CA GLU A 215 -3.89 34.49 3.29
C GLU A 215 -4.68 33.90 2.10
N GLU A 216 -3.99 33.62 0.98
CA GLU A 216 -4.61 33.02 -0.21
C GLU A 216 -5.15 31.60 0.06
N ILE A 217 -4.41 30.77 0.81
CA ILE A 217 -4.82 29.42 1.17
C ILE A 217 -5.93 29.48 2.21
N LEU A 218 -5.77 30.33 3.25
CA LEU A 218 -6.77 30.52 4.30
C LEU A 218 -8.09 31.01 3.73
N ALA A 219 -8.10 31.96 2.78
CA ALA A 219 -9.31 32.46 2.13
C ALA A 219 -10.08 31.34 1.41
N LEU A 220 -9.37 30.38 0.76
CA LEU A 220 -10.00 29.23 0.09
C LEU A 220 -10.69 28.27 1.07
N LEU A 221 -10.11 28.11 2.26
CA LEU A 221 -10.60 27.20 3.30
C LEU A 221 -11.73 27.85 4.14
N GLN A 222 -11.57 29.13 4.51
CA GLN A 222 -12.53 29.88 5.33
C GLN A 222 -13.88 30.06 4.63
N ASP A 223 -13.90 30.22 3.31
CA ASP A 223 -15.12 30.30 2.52
C ASP A 223 -15.92 28.98 2.47
N GLY A 224 -15.36 27.88 3.00
CA GLY A 224 -15.97 26.55 2.97
C GLY A 224 -16.05 25.92 1.57
N LYS A 225 -15.47 26.58 0.56
CA LYS A 225 -15.46 26.06 -0.83
C LYS A 225 -14.45 24.94 -1.02
N LYS A 226 -13.43 24.91 -0.18
CA LYS A 226 -12.37 23.89 -0.17
C LYS A 226 -12.21 23.30 1.21
N VAL A 227 -11.80 22.04 1.23
CA VAL A 227 -11.42 21.29 2.44
C VAL A 227 -10.04 20.65 2.21
N VAL A 228 -9.29 20.45 3.28
CA VAL A 228 -8.00 19.77 3.21
C VAL A 228 -8.25 18.28 3.06
N SER A 229 -7.90 17.72 1.91
CA SER A 229 -8.01 16.28 1.63
C SER A 229 -6.73 15.50 1.91
N LYS A 230 -5.58 16.20 1.88
CA LYS A 230 -4.26 15.64 2.25
C LYS A 230 -3.42 16.70 2.91
N LEU A 231 -2.70 16.28 3.94
CA LEU A 231 -1.78 17.16 4.69
C LEU A 231 -0.48 16.41 4.97
N ALA A 232 0.65 17.02 4.62
CA ALA A 232 1.95 16.53 5.01
C ALA A 232 2.24 16.95 6.45
N LEU A 233 2.64 15.98 7.27
CA LEU A 233 2.81 16.10 8.71
C LEU A 233 4.16 15.53 9.14
N GLU A 234 4.69 16.07 10.22
CA GLU A 234 5.81 15.53 10.96
C GLU A 234 5.38 15.21 12.40
N TRP A 235 5.77 14.06 12.89
CA TRP A 235 5.50 13.58 14.23
C TRP A 235 6.78 13.51 15.05
N GLU A 236 6.93 14.42 16.00
CA GLU A 236 7.97 14.42 17.06
C GLU A 236 9.39 14.11 16.54
N ASP A 237 9.83 14.75 15.47
CA ASP A 237 11.14 14.48 14.83
C ASP A 237 11.39 12.99 14.50
N THR A 238 10.36 12.15 14.56
CA THR A 238 10.46 10.69 14.42
C THR A 238 10.08 10.23 13.02
N LEU A 239 9.01 10.80 12.45
CA LEU A 239 8.40 10.32 11.22
C LEU A 239 7.71 11.45 10.48
N THR A 240 7.99 11.60 9.17
CA THR A 240 7.15 12.43 8.30
C THR A 240 6.25 11.55 7.44
N PHE A 241 5.04 12.03 7.13
CA PHE A 241 4.05 11.33 6.32
C PHE A 241 3.04 12.27 5.70
N VAL A 242 2.27 11.79 4.73
CA VAL A 242 1.09 12.48 4.22
C VAL A 242 -0.14 11.76 4.72
N PHE A 243 -0.93 12.44 5.52
CA PHE A 243 -2.23 11.98 5.95
C PHE A 243 -3.29 12.29 4.89
N ASN A 244 -4.11 11.31 4.53
CA ASN A 244 -5.16 11.45 3.53
C ASN A 244 -6.55 11.34 4.18
N GLU A 245 -7.55 11.99 3.59
CA GLU A 245 -8.95 11.95 4.06
C GLU A 245 -9.57 10.54 4.11
N ASP A 246 -8.99 9.57 3.38
CA ASP A 246 -9.36 8.15 3.42
C ASP A 246 -8.70 7.39 4.59
N CYS A 247 -8.16 8.09 5.59
CA CYS A 247 -7.46 7.56 6.75
C CYS A 247 -6.16 6.79 6.42
N THR A 248 -5.61 6.95 5.21
CA THR A 248 -4.34 6.32 4.83
C THR A 248 -3.17 7.25 5.08
N LEU A 249 -2.04 6.67 5.52
CA LEU A 249 -0.77 7.38 5.64
C LEU A 249 0.11 7.00 4.45
N LYS A 250 0.60 7.99 3.71
CA LYS A 250 1.46 7.76 2.54
C LYS A 250 2.79 8.46 2.69
N ARG A 251 3.79 7.99 1.96
CA ARG A 251 5.15 8.55 1.95
C ARG A 251 5.77 8.64 3.35
N LEU A 252 5.59 7.58 4.15
CA LEU A 252 6.24 7.45 5.45
C LEU A 252 7.76 7.56 5.28
N LYS A 253 8.37 8.47 6.00
CA LYS A 253 9.82 8.64 6.05
C LYS A 253 10.25 8.75 7.50
N PHE A 254 10.82 7.67 8.02
CA PHE A 254 11.40 7.64 9.36
C PHE A 254 12.67 8.49 9.38
N ALA A 255 12.85 9.26 10.44
CA ALA A 255 14.04 10.07 10.64
C ALA A 255 15.31 9.20 10.68
N ASP A 256 16.43 9.74 10.21
CA ASP A 256 17.68 8.98 10.17
C ASP A 256 18.11 8.54 11.57
N ALA A 257 17.93 9.42 12.58
CA ALA A 257 18.19 9.08 13.99
C ALA A 257 17.39 7.86 14.49
N VAL A 258 16.17 7.64 13.99
CA VAL A 258 15.38 6.46 14.31
C VAL A 258 15.94 5.21 13.63
N ARG A 259 16.28 5.32 12.36
CA ARG A 259 16.81 4.21 11.55
C ARG A 259 18.21 3.76 11.98
N GLU A 260 18.95 4.66 12.62
CA GLU A 260 20.30 4.41 13.13
C GLU A 260 20.33 3.86 14.55
N LYS A 261 19.18 3.80 15.26
CA LYS A 261 19.12 3.25 16.63
C LYS A 261 19.69 1.84 16.77
N ASN A 262 19.62 1.05 15.71
CA ASN A 262 20.14 -0.32 15.67
C ASN A 262 21.42 -0.42 14.82
N ALA A 263 22.14 0.67 14.60
CA ALA A 263 23.34 0.71 13.75
C ALA A 263 24.54 -0.03 14.35
N ASP A 264 24.56 -0.20 15.67
CA ASP A 264 25.55 -0.98 16.44
C ASP A 264 25.41 -2.49 16.24
N ILE A 265 24.26 -2.99 15.79
CA ILE A 265 24.08 -4.38 15.41
C ILE A 265 24.88 -4.64 14.11
N LEU A 266 25.77 -5.61 14.15
CA LEU A 266 26.63 -5.95 13.02
C LEU A 266 25.80 -6.27 11.76
N LYS A 267 26.34 -5.89 10.59
CA LYS A 267 25.63 -6.13 9.31
C LYS A 267 25.51 -7.62 8.99
N GLU A 268 26.41 -8.43 9.51
CA GLU A 268 26.43 -9.89 9.40
C GLU A 268 25.26 -10.52 10.18
N ASP A 269 24.84 -9.92 11.31
CA ASP A 269 23.70 -10.35 12.12
C ASP A 269 22.38 -9.83 11.55
N TYR A 270 22.16 -10.14 10.28
CA TYR A 270 21.00 -9.65 9.53
C TYR A 270 19.65 -9.98 10.21
N ALA A 271 19.52 -11.17 10.80
CA ALA A 271 18.30 -11.61 11.46
C ALA A 271 18.01 -10.77 12.72
N GLN A 272 19.04 -10.53 13.57
CA GLN A 272 18.90 -9.72 14.78
C GLN A 272 18.57 -8.26 14.44
N ARG A 273 19.23 -7.72 13.42
CA ARG A 273 18.94 -6.36 12.95
C ARG A 273 17.55 -6.24 12.38
N PHE A 274 17.09 -7.26 11.65
CA PHE A 274 15.74 -7.29 11.10
C PHE A 274 14.69 -7.30 12.21
N ASP A 275 14.90 -8.11 13.26
CA ASP A 275 14.05 -8.19 14.45
C ASP A 275 13.96 -6.83 15.15
N ALA A 276 15.09 -6.24 15.50
CA ALA A 276 15.17 -4.94 16.17
C ALA A 276 14.51 -3.81 15.39
N ASP A 277 14.75 -3.76 14.07
CA ASP A 277 14.13 -2.76 13.18
C ASP A 277 12.61 -2.96 13.08
N PHE A 278 12.14 -4.20 13.03
CA PHE A 278 10.72 -4.50 12.96
C PHE A 278 9.99 -4.10 14.24
N VAL A 279 10.56 -4.44 15.41
CA VAL A 279 10.02 -4.02 16.70
C VAL A 279 9.96 -2.49 16.80
N LEU A 280 11.02 -1.80 16.41
CA LEU A 280 11.06 -0.34 16.44
C LEU A 280 10.01 0.28 15.51
N MET A 281 9.92 -0.20 14.27
CA MET A 281 8.95 0.28 13.29
C MET A 281 7.51 0.06 13.74
N THR A 282 7.17 -1.15 14.18
CA THR A 282 5.81 -1.48 14.63
C THR A 282 5.41 -0.68 15.86
N GLY A 283 6.32 -0.52 16.84
CA GLY A 283 6.08 0.31 18.01
C GLY A 283 5.77 1.78 17.68
N ILE A 284 6.54 2.36 16.74
CA ILE A 284 6.31 3.74 16.27
C ILE A 284 4.95 3.84 15.57
N LEU A 285 4.66 2.94 14.62
CA LEU A 285 3.43 3.01 13.84
C LEU A 285 2.18 2.68 14.66
N SER A 286 2.26 1.77 15.64
CA SER A 286 1.16 1.49 16.58
C SER A 286 0.86 2.73 17.41
N LYS A 287 1.90 3.39 17.95
CA LYS A 287 1.72 4.61 18.77
C LYS A 287 1.15 5.76 17.96
N LEU A 288 1.63 5.96 16.73
CA LEU A 288 1.04 6.96 15.81
C LEU A 288 -0.43 6.66 15.51
N THR A 289 -0.77 5.40 15.24
CA THR A 289 -2.16 4.99 14.96
C THR A 289 -3.07 5.24 16.16
N GLU A 290 -2.61 4.95 17.37
CA GLU A 290 -3.32 5.24 18.61
C GLU A 290 -3.55 6.75 18.79
N ASN A 291 -2.50 7.56 18.66
CA ASN A 291 -2.61 9.01 18.79
C ASN A 291 -3.58 9.61 17.75
N LEU A 292 -3.54 9.12 16.50
CA LEU A 292 -4.48 9.57 15.46
C LEU A 292 -5.92 9.14 15.77
N LEU A 293 -6.12 7.91 16.28
CA LEU A 293 -7.45 7.46 16.70
C LEU A 293 -8.02 8.38 17.77
N ASP A 294 -7.24 8.72 18.80
CA ASP A 294 -7.66 9.61 19.87
C ASP A 294 -7.99 11.02 19.34
N GLU A 295 -7.14 11.58 18.48
CA GLU A 295 -7.31 12.92 17.92
C GLU A 295 -8.55 13.02 17.03
N PHE A 296 -8.84 11.97 16.27
CA PHE A 296 -10.01 11.92 15.38
C PHE A 296 -11.28 11.36 16.05
N GLY A 297 -11.30 11.32 17.40
CA GLY A 297 -12.49 10.97 18.19
C GLY A 297 -12.77 9.47 18.28
N GLY A 298 -11.78 8.64 18.05
CA GLY A 298 -11.88 7.19 18.07
C GLY A 298 -12.20 6.57 16.72
N GLU A 299 -12.50 5.30 16.74
CA GLU A 299 -12.88 4.55 15.56
C GLU A 299 -14.36 4.74 15.23
N LYS A 300 -14.68 4.89 13.95
CA LYS A 300 -16.07 5.00 13.48
C LYS A 300 -16.86 3.74 13.80
N VAL A 301 -17.89 3.88 14.64
CA VAL A 301 -18.81 2.78 14.93
C VAL A 301 -19.58 2.41 13.67
N ARG A 302 -19.47 1.16 13.24
CA ARG A 302 -20.27 0.62 12.14
C ARG A 302 -21.49 -0.07 12.74
N LEU A 303 -22.65 0.47 12.50
CA LEU A 303 -23.89 -0.24 12.77
C LEU A 303 -23.92 -1.45 11.81
N GLY A 304 -23.87 -2.65 12.38
CA GLY A 304 -23.88 -3.94 11.66
C GLY A 304 -25.21 -4.18 10.95
#